data_8956dda1fe7077da96369561a497728d
#
_entry.id   8956dda1fe7077da96369561a497728d
#
_cell.length_a   1.000
_cell.length_b   1.000
_cell.length_c   1.000
_cell.angle_alpha   90.00
_cell.angle_beta   90.00
_cell.angle_gamma   90.00
#
_symmetry.space_group_name_H-M   'P 1'
#
loop_
_entity.id
_entity.type
_entity.pdbx_description
1 polymer ?
#
loop_
_entity_poly.entity_id
_entity_poly.type
_entity_poly.pdbx_seq_one_letter_code
_entity_poly.pdbx_strand_id
1 'polypeptide(L)'
;MNIVLLIKDFAVGKKFDKSGMPNQSGGERHGLNHAKELIRMGHNVTIMAKKKYWFTKARELYDGCIDLVRLHGGVRWLEIIIRLMTTHRHTDAYYIIGRPKFAVWAILIAKITGKPVTLALTGKAELFNNTESFRNRLFGSCNHYIATTHEIRDSFITDAHIDADKISIIPHGINTNLYPYVTPINKENHKLAVGLKQNTPVLLFCARVAKNKGILIALEVWKRLHSLYPDVKFYIVGGGENTLLDEARRVSHECNDSIIITGEVDNVAEYHAISDVYIFPSEHEGLPTSLLESMSSGLATVSSDIGGNDDLIFDDITGYRVPVHDVEQYVKCIAELFDNKSLRESMGKCASDYVATHCSYDVVSREMELTVTNQRTKPIDMLCEKPHVS
;
A
#
# COMPACT_ATOMS: atom_id res chain seq x y z
N MET A 1 -11.14 19.20 14.29
CA MET A 1 -10.92 18.40 15.51
C MET A 1 -9.44 18.26 15.78
N ASN A 2 -9.06 17.99 17.02
CA ASN A 2 -7.68 17.66 17.42
C ASN A 2 -7.54 16.15 17.48
N ILE A 3 -6.76 15.57 16.58
CA ILE A 3 -6.57 14.12 16.42
C ILE A 3 -5.15 13.74 16.84
N VAL A 4 -5.02 12.75 17.73
CA VAL A 4 -3.73 12.17 18.08
C VAL A 4 -3.56 10.86 17.33
N LEU A 5 -2.57 10.82 16.43
CA LEU A 5 -2.18 9.64 15.68
C LEU A 5 -0.99 8.96 16.36
N LEU A 6 -1.12 7.68 16.71
CA LEU A 6 -0.06 6.91 17.35
C LEU A 6 0.50 5.86 16.39
N ILE A 7 1.82 5.90 16.17
CA ILE A 7 2.53 4.95 15.31
C ILE A 7 3.79 4.44 15.99
N LYS A 8 4.19 3.19 15.70
CA LYS A 8 5.30 2.52 16.38
C LYS A 8 6.63 3.28 16.25
N ASP A 9 7.04 3.54 15.03
CA ASP A 9 8.27 4.23 14.68
C ASP A 9 7.97 5.28 13.63
N PHE A 10 8.64 6.43 13.71
CA PHE A 10 8.58 7.47 12.71
C PHE A 10 10.00 7.96 12.46
N ALA A 11 10.61 7.45 11.39
CA ALA A 11 11.97 7.80 11.01
C ALA A 11 11.96 9.05 10.15
N VAL A 12 12.23 10.20 10.76
CA VAL A 12 12.58 11.41 10.02
C VAL A 12 14.11 11.44 9.87
N GLY A 13 14.55 11.28 8.64
CA GLY A 13 15.89 11.67 8.21
C GLY A 13 17.08 10.83 8.69
N LYS A 14 17.58 9.94 7.82
CA LYS A 14 18.99 9.71 7.51
C LYS A 14 19.24 8.99 6.17
N LYS A 15 18.21 8.55 5.50
CA LYS A 15 18.25 8.28 4.07
C LYS A 15 16.99 8.90 3.50
N PHE A 16 17.13 10.07 2.97
CA PHE A 16 16.16 10.58 2.00
C PHE A 16 16.34 9.70 0.77
N ASP A 17 15.25 9.22 0.19
CA ASP A 17 15.27 8.78 -1.19
C ASP A 17 15.70 9.97 -2.07
N LYS A 18 16.01 9.72 -3.33
CA LYS A 18 16.46 10.77 -4.24
C LYS A 18 15.42 11.87 -4.48
N SER A 19 14.14 11.64 -4.12
CA SER A 19 13.06 12.65 -4.16
C SER A 19 13.02 13.56 -2.94
N GLY A 20 13.96 13.39 -2.00
CA GLY A 20 13.96 14.13 -0.74
C GLY A 20 12.95 13.63 0.29
N MET A 21 12.28 12.50 0.03
CA MET A 21 11.37 11.86 0.98
C MET A 21 12.13 10.95 1.94
N PRO A 22 11.80 10.97 3.24
CA PRO A 22 12.43 10.06 4.19
C PRO A 22 12.14 8.60 3.83
N ASN A 23 13.18 7.77 3.79
CA ASN A 23 13.06 6.33 3.56
C ASN A 23 12.27 5.68 4.71
N GLN A 24 10.97 5.51 4.52
CA GLN A 24 10.00 5.09 5.52
C GLN A 24 9.53 3.66 5.25
N SER A 25 9.24 2.92 6.33
CA SER A 25 8.50 1.65 6.20
C SER A 25 7.09 1.92 5.65
N GLY A 26 6.46 0.91 5.05
CA GLY A 26 5.09 1.05 4.51
C GLY A 26 4.11 1.66 5.53
N GLY A 27 4.13 1.18 6.79
CA GLY A 27 3.26 1.70 7.84
C GLY A 27 3.54 3.16 8.23
N GLU A 28 4.81 3.60 8.19
CA GLU A 28 5.17 5.01 8.45
C GLU A 28 4.69 5.92 7.32
N ARG A 29 4.82 5.48 6.07
CA ARG A 29 4.35 6.23 4.89
C ARG A 29 2.83 6.38 4.92
N HIS A 30 2.09 5.31 5.25
CA HIS A 30 0.64 5.38 5.39
C HIS A 30 0.21 6.32 6.51
N GLY A 31 0.85 6.23 7.70
CA GLY A 31 0.56 7.14 8.80
C GLY A 31 0.78 8.61 8.46
N LEU A 32 1.83 8.91 7.70
CA LEU A 32 2.11 10.26 7.24
C LEU A 32 1.06 10.74 6.23
N ASN A 33 0.72 9.92 5.25
CA ASN A 33 -0.29 10.24 4.26
C ASN A 33 -1.66 10.50 4.92
N HIS A 34 -2.07 9.63 5.84
CA HIS A 34 -3.30 9.81 6.60
C HIS A 34 -3.29 11.12 7.41
N ALA A 35 -2.16 11.46 8.06
CA ALA A 35 -2.04 12.71 8.79
C ALA A 35 -2.18 13.94 7.86
N LYS A 36 -1.53 13.91 6.69
CA LYS A 36 -1.62 14.98 5.70
C LYS A 36 -3.05 15.18 5.19
N GLU A 37 -3.74 14.09 4.90
CA GLU A 37 -5.13 14.16 4.44
C GLU A 37 -6.07 14.69 5.52
N LEU A 38 -5.96 14.25 6.77
CA LEU A 38 -6.74 14.80 7.87
C LEU A 38 -6.49 16.31 8.07
N ILE A 39 -5.25 16.76 7.89
CA ILE A 39 -4.94 18.20 7.93
C ILE A 39 -5.56 18.94 6.76
N ARG A 40 -5.50 18.38 5.54
CA ARG A 40 -6.16 18.95 4.34
C ARG A 40 -7.67 19.14 4.56
N MET A 41 -8.29 18.25 5.35
CA MET A 41 -9.70 18.32 5.74
C MET A 41 -9.98 19.28 6.92
N GLY A 42 -8.97 20.00 7.41
CA GLY A 42 -9.12 21.02 8.46
C GLY A 42 -8.97 20.52 9.89
N HIS A 43 -8.39 19.33 10.09
CA HIS A 43 -8.09 18.82 11.44
C HIS A 43 -6.68 19.22 11.89
N ASN A 44 -6.51 19.37 13.21
CA ASN A 44 -5.18 19.46 13.83
C ASN A 44 -4.68 18.08 14.17
N VAL A 45 -3.56 17.66 13.59
CA VAL A 45 -3.02 16.31 13.80
C VAL A 45 -1.70 16.35 14.56
N THR A 46 -1.62 15.59 15.64
CA THR A 46 -0.38 15.32 16.37
C THR A 46 0.03 13.87 16.16
N ILE A 47 1.21 13.63 15.61
CA ILE A 47 1.78 12.28 15.53
C ILE A 47 2.62 12.00 16.77
N MET A 48 2.30 10.93 17.48
CA MET A 48 3.10 10.41 18.59
C MET A 48 3.79 9.11 18.17
N ALA A 49 5.12 9.10 18.21
CA ALA A 49 5.93 7.97 17.80
C ALA A 49 7.08 7.69 18.77
N LYS A 50 7.65 6.48 18.70
CA LYS A 50 8.85 6.15 19.47
C LYS A 50 10.06 6.95 18.95
N LYS A 51 10.85 7.53 19.87
CA LYS A 51 12.13 8.13 19.55
C LYS A 51 13.11 7.03 19.12
N LYS A 52 13.53 7.04 17.85
CA LYS A 52 14.39 5.99 17.29
C LYS A 52 15.88 6.28 17.54
N TYR A 53 16.28 7.57 17.51
CA TYR A 53 17.67 8.00 17.66
C TYR A 53 17.78 9.09 18.71
N TRP A 54 18.87 9.11 19.50
CA TRP A 54 19.11 10.08 20.56
C TRP A 54 19.22 11.54 20.06
N PHE A 55 19.70 11.74 18.84
CA PHE A 55 19.89 13.07 18.21
C PHE A 55 18.62 13.65 17.57
N THR A 56 17.47 12.89 17.53
CA THR A 56 16.23 13.43 17.00
C THR A 56 15.56 14.35 18.02
N LYS A 57 14.98 15.48 17.54
CA LYS A 57 14.22 16.39 18.41
C LYS A 57 13.04 15.65 19.05
N ALA A 58 12.74 15.97 20.30
CA ALA A 58 11.61 15.38 21.03
C ALA A 58 10.25 15.86 20.46
N ARG A 59 10.21 17.09 19.94
CA ARG A 59 9.04 17.69 19.28
C ARG A 59 9.50 18.58 18.15
N GLU A 60 8.82 18.50 17.02
CA GLU A 60 9.04 19.38 15.86
C GLU A 60 7.77 19.51 15.04
N LEU A 61 7.66 20.60 14.29
CA LEU A 61 6.65 20.75 13.25
C LEU A 61 7.20 20.12 11.97
N TYR A 62 6.66 18.95 11.61
CA TYR A 62 7.07 18.21 10.42
C TYR A 62 6.30 18.73 9.20
N ASP A 63 7.00 18.95 8.10
CA ASP A 63 6.42 19.46 6.84
C ASP A 63 5.58 20.75 7.03
N GLY A 64 5.92 21.54 8.04
CA GLY A 64 5.25 22.81 8.36
C GLY A 64 3.83 22.70 8.96
N CYS A 65 3.25 21.50 9.05
CA CYS A 65 1.85 21.34 9.46
C CYS A 65 1.58 20.21 10.46
N ILE A 66 2.47 19.24 10.61
CA ILE A 66 2.26 18.06 11.50
C ILE A 66 3.05 18.24 12.80
N ASP A 67 2.36 18.27 13.94
CA ASP A 67 3.01 18.27 15.25
C ASP A 67 3.55 16.86 15.55
N LEU A 68 4.85 16.66 15.38
CA LEU A 68 5.50 15.38 15.62
C LEU A 68 6.13 15.32 17.01
N VAL A 69 5.63 14.41 17.82
CA VAL A 69 6.10 14.15 19.19
C VAL A 69 6.79 12.80 19.29
N ARG A 70 8.08 12.78 19.64
CA ARG A 70 8.86 11.54 19.81
C ARG A 70 8.99 11.20 21.29
N LEU A 71 8.44 10.06 21.68
CA LEU A 71 8.44 9.57 23.06
C LEU A 71 9.78 8.92 23.43
N HIS A 72 10.29 9.21 24.62
CA HIS A 72 11.57 8.71 25.13
C HIS A 72 11.55 7.21 25.47
N GLY A 73 12.70 6.54 25.36
CA GLY A 73 12.80 5.08 25.44
C GLY A 73 12.33 4.45 26.74
N GLY A 74 12.80 4.91 27.91
CA GLY A 74 12.60 4.26 29.20
C GLY A 74 11.26 4.55 29.86
N VAL A 75 10.76 5.78 29.75
CA VAL A 75 9.57 6.29 30.48
C VAL A 75 8.41 6.68 29.56
N ARG A 76 8.34 6.08 28.39
CA ARG A 76 7.30 6.40 27.38
C ARG A 76 5.87 6.38 27.91
N TRP A 77 5.58 5.46 28.80
CA TRP A 77 4.25 5.34 29.39
C TRP A 77 3.88 6.56 30.24
N LEU A 78 4.81 7.08 31.02
CA LEU A 78 4.58 8.27 31.84
C LEU A 78 4.52 9.53 30.96
N GLU A 79 5.42 9.65 29.99
CA GLU A 79 5.47 10.78 29.07
C GLU A 79 4.16 10.90 28.25
N ILE A 80 3.61 9.80 27.72
CA ILE A 80 2.35 9.83 26.98
C ILE A 80 1.19 10.24 27.88
N ILE A 81 1.11 9.71 29.09
CA ILE A 81 0.06 10.09 30.06
C ILE A 81 0.12 11.59 30.34
N ILE A 82 1.30 12.10 30.73
CA ILE A 82 1.47 13.52 31.04
C ILE A 82 1.08 14.39 29.84
N ARG A 83 1.57 14.06 28.64
CA ARG A 83 1.27 14.84 27.43
C ARG A 83 -0.21 14.84 27.08
N LEU A 84 -0.88 13.69 27.15
CA LEU A 84 -2.30 13.58 26.83
C LEU A 84 -3.19 14.29 27.89
N MET A 85 -2.77 14.31 29.14
CA MET A 85 -3.51 14.97 30.21
C MET A 85 -3.22 16.49 30.31
N THR A 86 -2.13 16.97 29.74
CA THR A 86 -1.71 18.38 29.80
C THR A 86 -1.76 19.04 28.43
N THR A 87 -0.73 18.85 27.60
CA THR A 87 -0.56 19.55 26.32
C THR A 87 -1.64 19.15 25.31
N HIS A 88 -2.09 17.89 25.34
CA HIS A 88 -3.08 17.34 24.39
C HIS A 88 -4.41 17.00 25.08
N ARG A 89 -4.76 17.67 26.18
CA ARG A 89 -6.01 17.46 26.92
C ARG A 89 -7.29 17.71 26.11
N HIS A 90 -7.17 18.48 25.03
CA HIS A 90 -8.27 18.78 24.10
C HIS A 90 -8.31 17.84 22.90
N THR A 91 -7.70 16.64 22.99
CA THR A 91 -7.82 15.62 21.96
C THR A 91 -9.28 15.20 21.81
N ASP A 92 -9.76 15.18 20.56
CA ASP A 92 -11.13 14.80 20.25
C ASP A 92 -11.24 13.34 19.80
N ALA A 93 -10.20 12.79 19.16
CA ALA A 93 -10.14 11.41 18.68
C ALA A 93 -8.71 10.86 18.69
N TYR A 94 -8.60 9.54 18.86
CA TYR A 94 -7.33 8.82 18.77
C TYR A 94 -7.33 7.89 17.57
N TYR A 95 -6.28 7.98 16.78
CA TYR A 95 -6.05 7.08 15.65
C TYR A 95 -4.75 6.32 15.85
N ILE A 96 -4.81 4.99 15.89
CA ILE A 96 -3.68 4.13 16.18
C ILE A 96 -3.37 3.29 14.94
N ILE A 97 -2.13 3.33 14.46
CA ILE A 97 -1.68 2.52 13.33
C ILE A 97 -0.82 1.37 13.83
N GLY A 98 -1.27 0.16 13.57
CA GLY A 98 -0.68 -1.06 14.14
C GLY A 98 -0.90 -1.15 15.65
N ARG A 99 0.07 -1.73 16.38
CA ARG A 99 -0.07 -1.96 17.83
C ARG A 99 1.16 -1.52 18.61
N PRO A 100 1.50 -0.23 18.62
CA PRO A 100 2.61 0.26 19.43
C PRO A 100 2.31 0.04 20.91
N LYS A 101 3.25 -0.57 21.66
CA LYS A 101 3.07 -0.92 23.08
C LYS A 101 2.61 0.25 23.95
N PHE A 102 3.06 1.46 23.62
CA PHE A 102 2.71 2.67 24.38
C PHE A 102 1.28 3.18 24.11
N ALA A 103 0.63 2.76 23.02
CA ALA A 103 -0.75 3.18 22.71
C ALA A 103 -1.79 2.65 23.72
N VAL A 104 -1.45 1.63 24.50
CA VAL A 104 -2.27 1.14 25.63
C VAL A 104 -2.70 2.28 26.54
N TRP A 105 -1.80 3.19 26.85
CA TRP A 105 -2.07 4.33 27.73
C TRP A 105 -3.01 5.36 27.08
N ALA A 106 -2.87 5.56 25.77
CA ALA A 106 -3.79 6.40 25.02
C ALA A 106 -5.21 5.81 25.00
N ILE A 107 -5.34 4.49 24.82
CA ILE A 107 -6.65 3.80 24.89
C ILE A 107 -7.27 3.95 26.26
N LEU A 108 -6.51 3.79 27.34
CA LEU A 108 -7.00 3.97 28.72
C LEU A 108 -7.49 5.41 28.95
N ILE A 109 -6.70 6.40 28.54
CA ILE A 109 -7.09 7.82 28.69
C ILE A 109 -8.33 8.11 27.85
N ALA A 110 -8.39 7.63 26.61
CA ALA A 110 -9.55 7.78 25.75
C ALA A 110 -10.82 7.22 26.39
N LYS A 111 -10.74 6.04 27.01
CA LYS A 111 -11.86 5.42 27.74
C LYS A 111 -12.31 6.25 28.96
N ILE A 112 -11.35 6.76 29.73
CA ILE A 112 -11.66 7.60 30.91
C ILE A 112 -12.31 8.92 30.47
N THR A 113 -11.86 9.49 29.36
CA THR A 113 -12.35 10.78 28.84
C THR A 113 -13.52 10.66 27.86
N GLY A 114 -13.99 9.44 27.55
CA GLY A 114 -15.09 9.19 26.62
C GLY A 114 -14.77 9.54 25.16
N LYS A 115 -13.48 9.50 24.76
CA LYS A 115 -13.05 9.85 23.41
C LYS A 115 -12.96 8.61 22.52
N PRO A 116 -13.33 8.70 21.23
CA PRO A 116 -13.26 7.57 20.30
C PRO A 116 -11.81 7.17 20.00
N VAL A 117 -11.62 5.88 19.83
CA VAL A 117 -10.36 5.27 19.40
C VAL A 117 -10.60 4.42 18.16
N THR A 118 -9.89 4.71 17.09
CA THR A 118 -9.86 3.91 15.88
C THR A 118 -8.50 3.22 15.75
N LEU A 119 -8.51 1.92 15.46
CA LEU A 119 -7.30 1.11 15.27
C LEU A 119 -7.20 0.66 13.81
N ALA A 120 -6.15 1.10 13.10
CA ALA A 120 -5.80 0.56 11.80
C ALA A 120 -5.03 -0.75 11.92
N LEU A 121 -5.55 -1.79 11.29
CA LEU A 121 -5.01 -3.14 11.29
C LEU A 121 -3.98 -3.27 10.16
N THR A 122 -2.71 -3.48 10.51
CA THR A 122 -1.58 -3.46 9.55
C THR A 122 -1.09 -4.85 9.16
N GLY A 123 -1.88 -5.89 9.39
CA GLY A 123 -1.58 -7.29 9.10
C GLY A 123 -2.57 -8.21 9.79
N LYS A 124 -2.46 -9.52 9.53
CA LYS A 124 -3.35 -10.53 10.10
C LYS A 124 -3.30 -10.61 11.63
N ALA A 125 -4.33 -11.19 12.22
CA ALA A 125 -4.53 -11.26 13.67
C ALA A 125 -3.59 -12.23 14.42
N GLU A 126 -2.71 -12.95 13.76
CA GLU A 126 -1.78 -13.92 14.37
C GLU A 126 -1.05 -13.41 15.63
N LEU A 127 -0.82 -12.11 15.69
CA LEU A 127 -0.24 -11.44 16.86
C LEU A 127 -1.24 -11.20 18.02
N PHE A 128 -2.53 -11.52 17.83
CA PHE A 128 -3.57 -11.49 18.87
C PHE A 128 -3.76 -12.85 19.58
N ASN A 129 -3.02 -13.90 19.20
CA ASN A 129 -3.16 -15.26 19.68
C ASN A 129 -3.11 -15.43 21.22
N ASN A 130 -2.72 -14.40 21.96
CA ASN A 130 -2.91 -14.32 23.42
C ASN A 130 -3.96 -13.26 23.75
N THR A 131 -5.24 -13.59 23.55
CA THR A 131 -6.39 -12.72 23.87
C THR A 131 -6.50 -12.45 25.38
N GLU A 132 -5.90 -13.26 26.24
CA GLU A 132 -5.88 -13.07 27.69
C GLU A 132 -4.95 -11.94 28.15
N SER A 133 -4.00 -11.53 27.31
CA SER A 133 -3.13 -10.41 27.64
C SER A 133 -3.93 -9.12 27.83
N PHE A 134 -3.75 -8.44 28.97
CA PHE A 134 -4.36 -7.12 29.23
C PHE A 134 -4.20 -6.14 28.07
N ARG A 135 -3.05 -6.16 27.42
CA ARG A 135 -2.78 -5.34 26.24
C ARG A 135 -3.72 -5.68 25.07
N ASN A 136 -3.87 -6.96 24.76
CA ASN A 136 -4.72 -7.39 23.65
C ASN A 136 -6.18 -7.09 23.92
N ARG A 137 -6.65 -7.27 25.16
CA ARG A 137 -8.00 -6.86 25.57
C ARG A 137 -8.24 -5.37 25.38
N LEU A 138 -7.25 -4.51 25.67
CA LEU A 138 -7.38 -3.07 25.45
C LEU A 138 -7.45 -2.74 23.95
N PHE A 139 -6.58 -3.33 23.12
CA PHE A 139 -6.68 -3.15 21.67
C PHE A 139 -7.98 -3.72 21.09
N GLY A 140 -8.51 -4.81 21.65
CA GLY A 140 -9.82 -5.38 21.30
C GLY A 140 -11.01 -4.55 21.75
N SER A 141 -10.80 -3.48 22.52
CA SER A 141 -11.85 -2.62 23.06
C SER A 141 -11.91 -1.23 22.42
N CYS A 142 -11.28 -1.03 21.26
CA CYS A 142 -11.41 0.18 20.47
C CYS A 142 -12.84 0.35 19.92
N ASN A 143 -13.21 1.58 19.60
CA ASN A 143 -14.54 1.89 19.07
C ASN A 143 -14.70 1.38 17.63
N HIS A 144 -13.67 1.61 16.81
CA HIS A 144 -13.64 1.27 15.39
C HIS A 144 -12.32 0.64 15.01
N TYR A 145 -12.36 -0.18 13.96
CA TYR A 145 -11.20 -0.78 13.32
C TYR A 145 -11.24 -0.50 11.83
N ILE A 146 -10.08 -0.30 11.24
CA ILE A 146 -9.91 -0.17 9.80
C ILE A 146 -9.03 -1.32 9.33
N ALA A 147 -9.57 -2.23 8.53
CA ALA A 147 -8.84 -3.24 7.80
C ALA A 147 -8.60 -2.75 6.36
N THR A 148 -7.50 -3.12 5.76
CA THR A 148 -7.21 -2.74 4.37
C THR A 148 -7.70 -3.76 3.35
N THR A 149 -8.03 -4.98 3.79
CA THR A 149 -8.49 -6.10 2.97
C THR A 149 -9.49 -6.96 3.73
N HIS A 150 -10.30 -7.74 2.97
CA HIS A 150 -11.20 -8.74 3.55
C HIS A 150 -10.43 -9.79 4.37
N GLU A 151 -9.29 -10.27 3.88
CA GLU A 151 -8.47 -11.24 4.57
C GLU A 151 -8.04 -10.75 5.96
N ILE A 152 -7.61 -9.49 6.06
CA ILE A 152 -7.25 -8.87 7.36
C ILE A 152 -8.47 -8.76 8.24
N ARG A 153 -9.62 -8.25 7.75
CA ARG A 153 -10.88 -8.18 8.52
C ARG A 153 -11.25 -9.52 9.08
N ASP A 154 -11.30 -10.55 8.23
CA ASP A 154 -11.78 -11.87 8.59
C ASP A 154 -10.86 -12.53 9.63
N SER A 155 -9.54 -12.35 9.53
CA SER A 155 -8.62 -12.83 10.56
C SER A 155 -8.87 -12.18 11.93
N PHE A 156 -9.28 -10.89 11.98
CA PHE A 156 -9.61 -10.23 13.23
C PHE A 156 -10.97 -10.67 13.81
N ILE A 157 -11.92 -11.03 12.95
CA ILE A 157 -13.19 -11.61 13.39
C ILE A 157 -12.96 -13.01 13.95
N THR A 158 -12.24 -13.87 13.23
CA THR A 158 -12.06 -15.29 13.60
C THR A 158 -11.07 -15.48 14.75
N ASP A 159 -9.91 -14.86 14.68
CA ASP A 159 -8.80 -15.15 15.60
C ASP A 159 -8.74 -14.20 16.79
N ALA A 160 -9.15 -12.94 16.60
CA ALA A 160 -9.17 -11.93 17.67
C ALA A 160 -10.56 -11.68 18.26
N HIS A 161 -11.60 -12.31 17.71
CA HIS A 161 -13.01 -12.18 18.15
C HIS A 161 -13.48 -10.73 18.22
N ILE A 162 -13.04 -9.91 17.26
CA ILE A 162 -13.53 -8.54 17.11
C ILE A 162 -14.87 -8.60 16.39
N ASP A 163 -15.82 -7.84 16.90
CA ASP A 163 -17.15 -7.69 16.32
C ASP A 163 -17.07 -7.12 14.89
N ALA A 164 -17.67 -7.81 13.93
CA ALA A 164 -17.69 -7.40 12.53
C ALA A 164 -18.30 -5.99 12.35
N ASP A 165 -19.29 -5.65 13.17
CA ASP A 165 -19.95 -4.34 13.16
C ASP A 165 -19.06 -3.17 13.62
N LYS A 166 -17.81 -3.44 13.98
CA LYS A 166 -16.81 -2.43 14.31
C LYS A 166 -15.69 -2.31 13.29
N ILE A 167 -15.63 -3.19 12.29
CA ILE A 167 -14.51 -3.23 11.34
C ILE A 167 -14.96 -2.72 9.98
N SER A 168 -14.43 -1.58 9.56
CA SER A 168 -14.56 -1.08 8.19
C SER A 168 -13.43 -1.59 7.31
N ILE A 169 -13.71 -1.89 6.05
CA ILE A 169 -12.70 -2.12 5.02
C ILE A 169 -12.46 -0.80 4.31
N ILE A 170 -11.28 -0.23 4.54
CA ILE A 170 -10.82 1.00 3.91
C ILE A 170 -9.42 0.73 3.35
N PRO A 171 -9.28 0.60 2.02
CA PRO A 171 -8.00 0.28 1.40
C PRO A 171 -6.96 1.38 1.57
N HIS A 172 -5.74 1.11 1.14
CA HIS A 172 -4.76 2.17 0.98
C HIS A 172 -5.17 3.11 -0.15
N GLY A 173 -5.11 4.41 0.11
CA GLY A 173 -5.31 5.42 -0.92
C GLY A 173 -4.13 5.50 -1.89
N ILE A 174 -4.41 5.83 -3.15
CA ILE A 174 -3.42 6.13 -4.18
C ILE A 174 -3.63 7.54 -4.74
N ASN A 175 -2.52 8.20 -5.08
CA ASN A 175 -2.58 9.49 -5.78
C ASN A 175 -2.79 9.25 -7.28
N THR A 176 -4.04 9.29 -7.71
CA THR A 176 -4.41 9.10 -9.12
C THR A 176 -3.89 10.22 -10.04
N ASN A 177 -3.53 11.39 -9.51
CA ASN A 177 -2.87 12.44 -10.29
C ASN A 177 -1.39 12.14 -10.55
N LEU A 178 -0.75 11.36 -9.69
CA LEU A 178 0.64 10.91 -9.90
C LEU A 178 0.69 9.68 -10.81
N TYR A 179 -0.34 8.83 -10.75
CA TYR A 179 -0.50 7.65 -11.58
C TYR A 179 -1.81 7.75 -12.38
N PRO A 180 -1.89 8.72 -13.33
CA PRO A 180 -3.12 8.92 -14.10
C PRO A 180 -3.34 7.78 -15.08
N TYR A 181 -4.61 7.54 -15.44
CA TYR A 181 -4.92 6.66 -16.55
C TYR A 181 -4.22 7.15 -17.83
N VAL A 182 -3.42 6.28 -18.43
CA VAL A 182 -2.73 6.58 -19.67
C VAL A 182 -3.50 5.99 -20.84
N THR A 183 -4.10 6.86 -21.65
CA THR A 183 -4.84 6.42 -22.83
C THR A 183 -3.91 5.68 -23.81
N PRO A 184 -4.44 4.75 -24.64
CA PRO A 184 -3.63 4.02 -25.62
C PRO A 184 -2.77 4.91 -26.52
N ILE A 185 -3.33 6.04 -26.96
CA ILE A 185 -2.60 7.02 -27.81
C ILE A 185 -1.43 7.64 -27.05
N ASN A 186 -1.67 8.08 -25.81
CA ASN A 186 -0.62 8.69 -24.99
C ASN A 186 0.46 7.66 -24.62
N LYS A 187 0.08 6.41 -24.38
CA LYS A 187 1.01 5.31 -24.10
C LYS A 187 1.97 5.11 -25.28
N GLU A 188 1.46 5.06 -26.51
CA GLU A 188 2.31 4.95 -27.69
C GLU A 188 3.25 6.17 -27.86
N ASN A 189 2.78 7.38 -27.56
CA ASN A 189 3.63 8.58 -27.56
C ASN A 189 4.73 8.50 -26.51
N HIS A 190 4.44 8.03 -25.29
CA HIS A 190 5.45 7.81 -24.24
C HIS A 190 6.48 6.76 -24.67
N LYS A 191 6.05 5.64 -25.28
CA LYS A 191 6.95 4.62 -25.81
C LYS A 191 7.91 5.17 -26.86
N LEU A 192 7.39 5.93 -27.84
CA LEU A 192 8.21 6.57 -28.86
C LEU A 192 9.24 7.53 -28.27
N ALA A 193 8.87 8.31 -27.26
CA ALA A 193 9.76 9.26 -26.59
C ALA A 193 10.97 8.59 -25.93
N VAL A 194 10.84 7.32 -25.50
CA VAL A 194 11.95 6.52 -24.93
C VAL A 194 12.59 5.56 -25.93
N GLY A 195 12.28 5.70 -27.24
CA GLY A 195 12.89 4.92 -28.31
C GLY A 195 12.33 3.51 -28.51
N LEU A 196 11.19 3.20 -27.91
CA LEU A 196 10.48 1.94 -28.15
C LEU A 196 9.70 2.00 -29.48
N LYS A 197 9.56 0.85 -30.13
CA LYS A 197 8.76 0.75 -31.35
C LYS A 197 7.26 0.84 -31.01
N GLN A 198 6.49 1.45 -31.91
CA GLN A 198 5.02 1.47 -31.83
C GLN A 198 4.44 0.05 -31.77
N ASN A 199 3.34 -0.10 -31.04
CA ASN A 199 2.60 -1.36 -30.88
C ASN A 199 3.41 -2.53 -30.29
N THR A 200 4.63 -2.30 -29.79
CA THR A 200 5.38 -3.33 -29.07
C THR A 200 4.91 -3.37 -27.63
N PRO A 201 4.35 -4.49 -27.14
CA PRO A 201 3.97 -4.62 -25.74
C PRO A 201 5.17 -4.48 -24.82
N VAL A 202 4.94 -3.94 -23.62
CA VAL A 202 5.93 -3.78 -22.56
C VAL A 202 5.43 -4.45 -21.31
N LEU A 203 6.22 -5.39 -20.76
CA LEU A 203 5.99 -6.01 -19.47
C LEU A 203 6.67 -5.17 -18.38
N LEU A 204 6.01 -5.01 -17.25
CA LEU A 204 6.53 -4.29 -16.09
C LEU A 204 6.50 -5.17 -14.83
N PHE A 205 7.61 -5.22 -14.13
CA PHE A 205 7.72 -5.59 -12.72
C PHE A 205 8.17 -4.36 -11.95
N CYS A 206 7.36 -3.87 -11.02
CA CYS A 206 7.67 -2.67 -10.24
C CYS A 206 7.50 -2.96 -8.76
N ALA A 207 8.58 -3.30 -8.09
CA ALA A 207 8.61 -3.58 -6.66
C ALA A 207 10.06 -3.60 -6.16
N ARG A 208 10.25 -3.64 -4.84
CA ARG A 208 11.56 -3.98 -4.28
C ARG A 208 12.00 -5.37 -4.78
N VAL A 209 13.19 -5.47 -5.35
CA VAL A 209 13.75 -6.74 -5.82
C VAL A 209 14.14 -7.60 -4.61
N ALA A 210 13.23 -8.47 -4.21
CA ALA A 210 13.36 -9.38 -3.08
C ALA A 210 12.67 -10.72 -3.42
N LYS A 211 13.12 -11.80 -2.78
CA LYS A 211 12.60 -13.14 -3.05
C LYS A 211 11.08 -13.22 -2.90
N ASN A 212 10.56 -12.72 -1.79
CA ASN A 212 9.12 -12.74 -1.49
C ASN A 212 8.27 -11.87 -2.41
N LYS A 213 8.87 -11.04 -3.27
CA LYS A 213 8.18 -10.27 -4.32
C LYS A 213 8.09 -11.02 -5.65
N GLY A 214 8.57 -12.27 -5.68
CA GLY A 214 8.42 -13.16 -6.82
C GLY A 214 9.31 -12.84 -8.02
N ILE A 215 10.42 -12.09 -7.83
CA ILE A 215 11.30 -11.73 -8.96
C ILE A 215 11.81 -12.96 -9.72
N LEU A 216 12.11 -14.06 -9.02
CA LEU A 216 12.58 -15.30 -9.67
C LEU A 216 11.48 -15.94 -10.53
N ILE A 217 10.22 -15.85 -10.10
CA ILE A 217 9.07 -16.29 -10.89
C ILE A 217 8.94 -15.42 -12.15
N ALA A 218 9.01 -14.09 -11.99
CA ALA A 218 8.94 -13.17 -13.14
C ALA A 218 10.04 -13.41 -14.17
N LEU A 219 11.27 -13.72 -13.72
CA LEU A 219 12.38 -14.06 -14.61
C LEU A 219 12.16 -15.38 -15.35
N GLU A 220 11.62 -16.40 -14.67
CA GLU A 220 11.31 -17.68 -15.32
C GLU A 220 10.16 -17.54 -16.34
N VAL A 221 9.13 -16.78 -15.99
CA VAL A 221 8.05 -16.40 -16.92
C VAL A 221 8.63 -15.68 -18.15
N TRP A 222 9.55 -14.72 -17.91
CA TRP A 222 10.15 -13.95 -19.00
C TRP A 222 10.95 -14.81 -19.98
N LYS A 223 11.74 -15.76 -19.50
CA LYS A 223 12.50 -16.68 -20.38
C LYS A 223 11.60 -17.37 -21.40
N ARG A 224 10.41 -17.80 -20.98
CA ARG A 224 9.44 -18.48 -21.86
C ARG A 224 8.75 -17.48 -22.80
N LEU A 225 8.34 -16.33 -22.30
CA LEU A 225 7.72 -15.28 -23.10
C LEU A 225 8.67 -14.72 -24.16
N HIS A 226 9.94 -14.50 -23.84
CA HIS A 226 10.91 -13.97 -24.78
C HIS A 226 11.11 -14.88 -26.01
N SER A 227 11.00 -16.19 -25.85
CA SER A 227 11.05 -17.13 -26.97
C SER A 227 9.87 -16.99 -27.93
N LEU A 228 8.71 -16.54 -27.44
CA LEU A 228 7.50 -16.30 -28.24
C LEU A 228 7.44 -14.86 -28.76
N TYR A 229 7.97 -13.89 -28.02
CA TYR A 229 7.88 -12.46 -28.29
C TYR A 229 9.27 -11.78 -28.20
N PRO A 230 10.18 -12.01 -29.16
CA PRO A 230 11.57 -11.55 -29.07
C PRO A 230 11.73 -10.02 -29.12
N ASP A 231 10.76 -9.28 -29.65
CA ASP A 231 10.78 -7.81 -29.74
C ASP A 231 10.25 -7.10 -28.48
N VAL A 232 9.56 -7.81 -27.59
CA VAL A 232 8.98 -7.27 -26.35
C VAL A 232 10.09 -6.90 -25.36
N LYS A 233 9.86 -5.86 -24.55
CA LYS A 233 10.76 -5.45 -23.47
C LYS A 233 10.16 -5.73 -22.11
N PHE A 234 11.01 -6.12 -21.17
CA PHE A 234 10.64 -6.31 -19.77
C PHE A 234 11.39 -5.31 -18.90
N TYR A 235 10.63 -4.45 -18.20
CA TYR A 235 11.20 -3.49 -17.26
C TYR A 235 11.10 -4.03 -15.84
N ILE A 236 12.25 -4.08 -15.13
CA ILE A 236 12.34 -4.36 -13.70
C ILE A 236 12.70 -3.05 -13.01
N VAL A 237 11.71 -2.45 -12.36
CA VAL A 237 11.80 -1.15 -11.70
C VAL A 237 11.84 -1.36 -10.19
N GLY A 238 12.94 -0.98 -9.56
CA GLY A 238 13.18 -1.07 -8.13
C GLY A 238 14.56 -1.55 -7.77
N GLY A 239 15.04 -1.12 -6.62
CA GLY A 239 16.26 -1.61 -5.99
C GLY A 239 15.99 -2.85 -5.12
N GLY A 240 17.05 -3.50 -4.63
CA GLY A 240 16.91 -4.65 -3.75
C GLY A 240 18.17 -5.47 -3.53
N GLU A 241 18.01 -6.78 -3.41
CA GLU A 241 19.10 -7.72 -3.13
C GLU A 241 20.03 -7.87 -4.35
N ASN A 242 21.32 -7.59 -4.16
CA ASN A 242 22.29 -7.62 -5.26
C ASN A 242 22.33 -8.97 -5.97
N THR A 243 22.25 -10.08 -5.25
CA THR A 243 22.24 -11.43 -5.81
C THR A 243 21.06 -11.67 -6.76
N LEU A 244 19.90 -11.10 -6.46
CA LEU A 244 18.71 -11.19 -7.32
C LEU A 244 18.80 -10.23 -8.52
N LEU A 245 19.42 -9.06 -8.34
CA LEU A 245 19.71 -8.15 -9.43
C LEU A 245 20.74 -8.75 -10.41
N ASP A 246 21.75 -9.45 -9.89
CA ASP A 246 22.75 -10.14 -10.73
C ASP A 246 22.11 -11.30 -11.49
N GLU A 247 21.18 -12.03 -10.87
CA GLU A 247 20.39 -13.05 -11.56
C GLU A 247 19.53 -12.45 -12.68
N ALA A 248 18.88 -11.30 -12.43
CA ALA A 248 18.13 -10.61 -13.46
C ALA A 248 19.02 -10.17 -14.64
N ARG A 249 20.25 -9.69 -14.38
CA ARG A 249 21.23 -9.37 -15.45
C ARG A 249 21.63 -10.62 -16.23
N ARG A 250 21.88 -11.74 -15.56
CA ARG A 250 22.20 -13.02 -16.21
C ARG A 250 21.09 -13.44 -17.16
N VAL A 251 19.84 -13.42 -16.69
CA VAL A 251 18.67 -13.74 -17.50
C VAL A 251 18.49 -12.75 -18.65
N SER A 252 18.79 -11.47 -18.43
CA SER A 252 18.76 -10.47 -19.52
C SER A 252 19.70 -10.84 -20.66
N HIS A 253 20.95 -11.21 -20.34
CA HIS A 253 21.91 -11.70 -21.33
C HIS A 253 21.42 -12.94 -22.08
N GLU A 254 20.80 -13.89 -21.38
CA GLU A 254 20.21 -15.08 -22.03
C GLU A 254 19.05 -14.74 -22.97
N CYS A 255 18.38 -13.62 -22.72
CA CYS A 255 17.23 -13.12 -23.48
C CYS A 255 17.60 -11.89 -24.36
N ASN A 256 18.77 -11.86 -24.98
CA ASN A 256 19.23 -10.82 -25.91
C ASN A 256 19.12 -9.39 -25.35
N ASP A 257 19.46 -9.18 -24.10
CA ASP A 257 19.37 -7.91 -23.38
C ASP A 257 17.99 -7.24 -23.46
N SER A 258 16.94 -8.08 -23.43
CA SER A 258 15.55 -7.63 -23.51
C SER A 258 14.99 -7.15 -22.14
N ILE A 259 15.69 -7.43 -21.03
CA ILE A 259 15.30 -6.95 -19.69
C ILE A 259 16.04 -5.65 -19.36
N ILE A 260 15.28 -4.61 -19.02
CA ILE A 260 15.82 -3.31 -18.60
C ILE A 260 15.68 -3.22 -17.07
N ILE A 261 16.83 -3.23 -16.37
CA ILE A 261 16.88 -3.17 -14.89
C ILE A 261 17.27 -1.75 -14.50
N THR A 262 16.30 -1.01 -13.95
CA THR A 262 16.50 0.42 -13.64
C THR A 262 17.17 0.65 -12.28
N GLY A 263 17.07 -0.31 -11.35
CA GLY A 263 17.34 -0.04 -9.95
C GLY A 263 16.27 0.87 -9.33
N GLU A 264 16.61 1.52 -8.22
CA GLU A 264 15.73 2.47 -7.56
C GLU A 264 15.66 3.78 -8.35
N VAL A 265 14.44 4.25 -8.64
CA VAL A 265 14.16 5.45 -9.44
C VAL A 265 13.13 6.32 -8.71
N ASP A 266 13.16 7.63 -8.98
CA ASP A 266 12.21 8.60 -8.42
C ASP A 266 10.95 8.75 -9.29
N ASN A 267 11.06 8.49 -10.59
CA ASN A 267 10.02 8.69 -11.59
C ASN A 267 9.29 7.40 -11.96
N VAL A 268 8.87 6.63 -10.98
CA VAL A 268 8.20 5.32 -11.19
C VAL A 268 7.01 5.42 -12.13
N ALA A 269 6.24 6.51 -12.08
CA ALA A 269 5.06 6.73 -12.91
C ALA A 269 5.38 6.71 -14.43
N GLU A 270 6.57 7.12 -14.84
CA GLU A 270 6.97 7.09 -16.27
C GLU A 270 7.07 5.64 -16.80
N TYR A 271 7.50 4.71 -15.95
CA TYR A 271 7.57 3.29 -16.33
C TYR A 271 6.18 2.65 -16.41
N HIS A 272 5.23 3.09 -15.57
CA HIS A 272 3.84 2.70 -15.74
C HIS A 272 3.26 3.26 -17.05
N ALA A 273 3.59 4.50 -17.40
CA ALA A 273 3.07 5.16 -18.61
C ALA A 273 3.50 4.49 -19.92
N ILE A 274 4.66 3.84 -19.96
CA ILE A 274 5.15 3.12 -21.16
C ILE A 274 4.78 1.64 -21.17
N SER A 275 4.23 1.11 -20.07
CA SER A 275 3.99 -0.34 -19.92
C SER A 275 2.56 -0.72 -20.28
N ASP A 276 2.36 -1.96 -20.68
CA ASP A 276 1.07 -2.51 -21.10
C ASP A 276 0.53 -3.54 -20.13
N VAL A 277 1.40 -4.41 -19.65
CA VAL A 277 1.06 -5.49 -18.72
C VAL A 277 1.95 -5.40 -17.49
N TYR A 278 1.33 -5.53 -16.32
CA TYR A 278 2.03 -5.59 -15.05
C TYR A 278 2.05 -7.01 -14.52
N ILE A 279 3.22 -7.56 -14.23
CA ILE A 279 3.39 -8.85 -13.57
C ILE A 279 3.71 -8.65 -12.09
N PHE A 280 2.92 -9.27 -11.20
CA PHE A 280 3.08 -9.15 -9.76
C PHE A 280 2.99 -10.52 -9.05
N PRO A 281 4.03 -11.37 -9.15
CA PRO A 281 4.03 -12.74 -8.62
C PRO A 281 4.50 -12.79 -7.16
N SER A 282 4.03 -11.87 -6.31
CA SER A 282 4.40 -11.79 -4.89
C SER A 282 3.85 -12.98 -4.11
N GLU A 283 4.61 -13.48 -3.13
CA GLU A 283 4.20 -14.62 -2.29
C GLU A 283 3.30 -14.17 -1.12
N HIS A 284 3.47 -12.95 -0.64
CA HIS A 284 2.72 -12.41 0.51
C HIS A 284 2.58 -10.90 0.40
N GLU A 285 1.35 -10.42 0.49
CA GLU A 285 1.01 -9.00 0.56
C GLU A 285 -0.12 -8.75 1.57
N GLY A 286 -0.17 -7.51 2.08
CA GLY A 286 -1.39 -6.98 2.65
C GLY A 286 -2.25 -6.40 1.52
N LEU A 287 -2.16 -5.09 1.30
CA LEU A 287 -2.70 -4.44 0.11
C LEU A 287 -1.53 -3.75 -0.62
N PRO A 288 -1.06 -4.28 -1.77
CA PRO A 288 0.17 -3.80 -2.40
C PRO A 288 -0.05 -2.45 -3.12
N THR A 289 0.69 -1.43 -2.71
CA THR A 289 0.60 -0.09 -3.34
C THR A 289 1.02 -0.11 -4.80
N SER A 290 2.04 -0.90 -5.16
CA SER A 290 2.50 -0.99 -6.55
C SER A 290 1.46 -1.60 -7.50
N LEU A 291 0.59 -2.47 -6.99
CA LEU A 291 -0.56 -2.97 -7.73
C LEU A 291 -1.58 -1.87 -7.98
N LEU A 292 -1.91 -1.08 -6.96
CA LEU A 292 -2.79 0.09 -7.10
C LEU A 292 -2.22 1.13 -8.08
N GLU A 293 -0.89 1.38 -8.05
CA GLU A 293 -0.20 2.28 -8.98
C GLU A 293 -0.33 1.80 -10.42
N SER A 294 -0.14 0.51 -10.67
CA SER A 294 -0.25 -0.10 -11.98
C SER A 294 -1.69 -0.07 -12.50
N MET A 295 -2.64 -0.46 -11.69
CA MET A 295 -4.07 -0.41 -12.01
C MET A 295 -4.54 1.02 -12.29
N SER A 296 -4.14 2.00 -11.46
CA SER A 296 -4.46 3.41 -11.65
C SER A 296 -3.98 3.94 -13.00
N SER A 297 -2.77 3.51 -13.42
CA SER A 297 -2.18 3.89 -14.72
C SER A 297 -2.82 3.17 -15.93
N GLY A 298 -3.73 2.23 -15.70
CA GLY A 298 -4.43 1.49 -16.75
C GLY A 298 -3.61 0.34 -17.34
N LEU A 299 -2.83 -0.37 -16.51
CA LEU A 299 -2.15 -1.60 -16.92
C LEU A 299 -3.05 -2.81 -16.68
N ALA A 300 -3.14 -3.70 -17.66
CA ALA A 300 -3.67 -5.03 -17.42
C ALA A 300 -2.71 -5.80 -16.50
N THR A 301 -3.24 -6.42 -15.44
CA THR A 301 -2.41 -6.99 -14.39
C THR A 301 -2.51 -8.51 -14.34
N VAL A 302 -1.36 -9.20 -14.23
CA VAL A 302 -1.29 -10.62 -13.92
C VAL A 302 -0.59 -10.77 -12.58
N SER A 303 -1.34 -11.12 -11.55
CA SER A 303 -0.86 -11.18 -10.17
C SER A 303 -1.01 -12.57 -9.58
N SER A 304 -0.28 -12.83 -8.49
CA SER A 304 -0.50 -14.03 -7.68
C SER A 304 -1.88 -14.03 -7.01
N ASP A 305 -2.47 -15.21 -6.92
CA ASP A 305 -3.71 -15.48 -6.17
C ASP A 305 -3.38 -15.55 -4.67
N ILE A 306 -3.35 -14.40 -4.03
CA ILE A 306 -3.08 -14.22 -2.60
C ILE A 306 -4.01 -13.16 -2.02
N GLY A 307 -4.37 -13.29 -0.75
CA GLY A 307 -5.43 -12.55 -0.10
C GLY A 307 -5.45 -11.03 -0.27
N GLY A 308 -4.28 -10.38 -0.39
CA GLY A 308 -4.23 -8.93 -0.64
C GLY A 308 -4.57 -8.52 -2.07
N ASN A 309 -4.45 -9.44 -3.04
CA ASN A 309 -4.72 -9.19 -4.45
C ASN A 309 -6.19 -9.51 -4.80
N ASP A 310 -6.84 -10.42 -4.04
CA ASP A 310 -8.23 -10.84 -4.27
C ASP A 310 -9.23 -9.68 -4.23
N ASP A 311 -8.91 -8.68 -3.44
CA ASP A 311 -9.75 -7.49 -3.26
C ASP A 311 -9.61 -6.48 -4.42
N LEU A 312 -8.61 -6.62 -5.27
CA LEU A 312 -8.30 -5.69 -6.35
C LEU A 312 -8.43 -6.31 -7.74
N ILE A 313 -8.06 -7.59 -7.88
CA ILE A 313 -8.05 -8.27 -9.16
C ILE A 313 -9.28 -9.16 -9.30
N PHE A 314 -10.12 -8.80 -10.25
CA PHE A 314 -11.28 -9.57 -10.69
C PHE A 314 -10.94 -10.20 -12.03
N ASP A 315 -10.88 -11.53 -12.06
CA ASP A 315 -10.50 -12.29 -13.24
C ASP A 315 -11.34 -11.90 -14.45
N ASP A 316 -10.69 -11.76 -15.60
CA ASP A 316 -11.27 -11.33 -16.89
C ASP A 316 -11.78 -9.87 -16.91
N ILE A 317 -11.71 -9.12 -15.80
CA ILE A 317 -12.24 -7.74 -15.70
C ILE A 317 -11.13 -6.73 -15.44
N THR A 318 -10.39 -6.86 -14.32
CA THR A 318 -9.30 -5.93 -13.96
C THR A 318 -7.91 -6.54 -14.10
N GLY A 319 -7.83 -7.85 -14.29
CA GLY A 319 -6.59 -8.59 -14.41
C GLY A 319 -6.82 -10.10 -14.34
N TYR A 320 -5.74 -10.84 -14.12
CA TYR A 320 -5.74 -12.27 -13.89
C TYR A 320 -5.06 -12.60 -12.57
N ARG A 321 -5.65 -13.52 -11.79
CA ARG A 321 -5.03 -14.11 -10.61
C ARG A 321 -4.49 -15.49 -10.96
N VAL A 322 -3.26 -15.76 -10.59
CA VAL A 322 -2.54 -16.98 -10.93
C VAL A 322 -1.95 -17.59 -9.67
N PRO A 323 -2.02 -18.91 -9.45
CA PRO A 323 -1.32 -19.55 -8.33
C PRO A 323 0.16 -19.16 -8.32
N VAL A 324 0.71 -18.82 -7.16
CA VAL A 324 2.02 -18.14 -7.00
C VAL A 324 3.14 -18.75 -7.86
N HIS A 325 3.25 -20.07 -7.88
CA HIS A 325 4.34 -20.79 -8.57
C HIS A 325 3.94 -21.38 -9.93
N ASP A 326 2.76 -21.07 -10.44
CA ASP A 326 2.29 -21.58 -11.74
C ASP A 326 2.81 -20.72 -12.90
N VAL A 327 4.08 -20.91 -13.23
CA VAL A 327 4.77 -20.19 -14.31
C VAL A 327 4.03 -20.34 -15.65
N GLU A 328 3.49 -21.52 -15.95
CA GLU A 328 2.76 -21.78 -17.20
C GLU A 328 1.51 -20.90 -17.33
N GLN A 329 0.75 -20.77 -16.24
CA GLN A 329 -0.44 -19.95 -16.24
C GLN A 329 -0.10 -18.46 -16.36
N TYR A 330 0.99 -17.99 -15.71
CA TYR A 330 1.48 -16.61 -15.92
C TYR A 330 1.82 -16.36 -17.38
N VAL A 331 2.57 -17.28 -18.02
CA VAL A 331 2.93 -17.19 -19.45
C VAL A 331 1.68 -17.11 -20.31
N LYS A 332 0.71 -17.99 -20.09
CA LYS A 332 -0.55 -18.03 -20.84
C LYS A 332 -1.32 -16.72 -20.73
N CYS A 333 -1.54 -16.20 -19.52
CA CYS A 333 -2.28 -14.96 -19.30
C CYS A 333 -1.57 -13.75 -19.93
N ILE A 334 -0.23 -13.65 -19.77
CA ILE A 334 0.53 -12.54 -20.35
C ILE A 334 0.56 -12.63 -21.89
N ALA A 335 0.72 -13.82 -22.46
CA ALA A 335 0.67 -14.04 -23.91
C ALA A 335 -0.69 -13.61 -24.49
N GLU A 336 -1.79 -14.00 -23.86
CA GLU A 336 -3.13 -13.57 -24.25
C GLU A 336 -3.28 -12.04 -24.25
N LEU A 337 -2.76 -11.36 -23.21
CA LEU A 337 -2.75 -9.90 -23.13
C LEU A 337 -1.82 -9.25 -24.17
N PHE A 338 -0.73 -9.90 -24.58
CA PHE A 338 0.12 -9.39 -25.65
C PHE A 338 -0.55 -9.51 -27.01
N ASP A 339 -1.22 -10.61 -27.28
CA ASP A 339 -1.87 -10.90 -28.56
C ASP A 339 -3.20 -10.15 -28.72
N ASN A 340 -3.93 -9.91 -27.63
CA ASN A 340 -5.23 -9.25 -27.68
C ASN A 340 -5.16 -7.83 -27.09
N LYS A 341 -4.83 -6.87 -27.98
CA LYS A 341 -4.73 -5.45 -27.63
C LYS A 341 -6.05 -4.90 -27.04
N SER A 342 -7.20 -5.26 -27.62
CA SER A 342 -8.51 -4.77 -27.16
C SER A 342 -8.84 -5.25 -25.75
N LEU A 343 -8.59 -6.53 -25.46
CA LEU A 343 -8.77 -7.09 -24.13
C LEU A 343 -7.86 -6.39 -23.10
N ARG A 344 -6.57 -6.24 -23.44
CA ARG A 344 -5.58 -5.57 -22.60
C ARG A 344 -5.99 -4.13 -22.24
N GLU A 345 -6.44 -3.36 -23.25
CA GLU A 345 -6.86 -1.97 -23.07
C GLU A 345 -8.16 -1.87 -22.26
N SER A 346 -9.15 -2.72 -22.51
CA SER A 346 -10.40 -2.79 -21.76
C SER A 346 -10.15 -3.17 -20.30
N MET A 347 -9.34 -4.20 -20.05
CA MET A 347 -8.98 -4.65 -18.70
C MET A 347 -8.23 -3.57 -17.91
N GLY A 348 -7.26 -2.90 -18.54
CA GLY A 348 -6.54 -1.79 -17.92
C GLY A 348 -7.45 -0.59 -17.60
N LYS A 349 -8.42 -0.28 -18.47
CA LYS A 349 -9.41 0.78 -18.23
C LYS A 349 -10.31 0.43 -17.04
N CYS A 350 -10.84 -0.80 -16.98
CA CYS A 350 -11.65 -1.26 -15.85
C CYS A 350 -10.86 -1.21 -14.52
N ALA A 351 -9.58 -1.61 -14.56
CA ALA A 351 -8.71 -1.53 -13.40
C ALA A 351 -8.52 -0.09 -12.91
N SER A 352 -8.28 0.85 -13.84
CA SER A 352 -8.11 2.27 -13.49
C SER A 352 -9.39 2.88 -12.92
N ASP A 353 -10.55 2.58 -13.52
CA ASP A 353 -11.83 3.08 -13.03
C ASP A 353 -12.17 2.55 -11.63
N TYR A 354 -11.88 1.27 -11.39
CA TYR A 354 -12.04 0.67 -10.07
C TYR A 354 -11.20 1.38 -9.01
N VAL A 355 -9.91 1.61 -9.30
CA VAL A 355 -9.01 2.32 -8.38
C VAL A 355 -9.46 3.77 -8.16
N ALA A 356 -9.87 4.47 -9.20
CA ALA A 356 -10.34 5.85 -9.08
C ALA A 356 -11.58 5.96 -8.17
N THR A 357 -12.48 4.98 -8.26
CA THR A 357 -13.74 4.96 -7.51
C THR A 357 -13.57 4.51 -6.06
N HIS A 358 -12.69 3.52 -5.80
CA HIS A 358 -12.62 2.86 -4.49
C HIS A 358 -11.33 3.15 -3.72
N CYS A 359 -10.22 3.47 -4.41
CA CYS A 359 -8.89 3.56 -3.82
C CYS A 359 -8.21 4.93 -4.03
N SER A 360 -8.86 5.93 -4.62
CA SER A 360 -8.26 7.28 -4.72
C SER A 360 -8.12 7.93 -3.34
N TYR A 361 -7.09 8.77 -3.16
CA TYR A 361 -6.89 9.47 -1.88
C TYR A 361 -8.13 10.24 -1.42
N ASP A 362 -8.83 10.90 -2.33
CA ASP A 362 -10.01 11.70 -1.97
C ASP A 362 -11.13 10.84 -1.37
N VAL A 363 -11.39 9.68 -1.97
CA VAL A 363 -12.45 8.76 -1.50
C VAL A 363 -12.04 8.07 -0.20
N VAL A 364 -10.83 7.50 -0.16
CA VAL A 364 -10.31 6.78 1.00
C VAL A 364 -10.17 7.69 2.22
N SER A 365 -9.66 8.92 2.02
CA SER A 365 -9.45 9.85 3.11
C SER A 365 -10.75 10.32 3.74
N ARG A 366 -11.81 10.50 2.93
CA ARG A 366 -13.14 10.84 3.44
C ARG A 366 -13.70 9.75 4.34
N GLU A 367 -13.63 8.50 3.91
CA GLU A 367 -14.16 7.37 4.69
C GLU A 367 -13.33 7.13 5.97
N MET A 368 -12.03 7.30 5.87
CA MET A 368 -11.13 7.27 7.02
C MET A 368 -11.47 8.39 8.02
N GLU A 369 -11.67 9.63 7.55
CA GLU A 369 -12.05 10.76 8.39
C GLU A 369 -13.34 10.47 9.17
N LEU A 370 -14.40 10.06 8.47
CA LEU A 370 -15.69 9.72 9.09
C LEU A 370 -15.56 8.63 10.17
N THR A 371 -14.69 7.64 9.93
CA THR A 371 -14.43 6.55 10.88
C THR A 371 -13.62 7.03 12.08
N VAL A 372 -12.53 7.78 11.86
CA VAL A 372 -11.65 8.29 12.93
C VAL A 372 -12.37 9.31 13.81
N THR A 373 -13.19 10.16 13.22
CA THR A 373 -13.96 11.18 13.96
C THR A 373 -15.24 10.65 14.62
N ASN A 374 -15.52 9.35 14.50
CA ASN A 374 -16.71 8.68 15.02
C ASN A 374 -18.03 9.25 14.44
N GLN A 375 -18.00 9.76 13.23
CA GLN A 375 -19.19 10.23 12.52
C GLN A 375 -19.88 9.10 11.73
N ARG A 376 -19.18 7.99 11.53
CA ARG A 376 -19.72 6.80 10.88
C ARG A 376 -20.41 5.92 11.92
N THR A 377 -21.69 5.65 11.70
CA THR A 377 -22.52 4.84 12.62
C THR A 377 -22.46 3.33 12.32
N LYS A 378 -22.09 2.95 11.09
CA LYS A 378 -21.94 1.56 10.66
C LYS A 378 -20.64 1.39 9.89
N PRO A 379 -20.00 0.21 9.95
CA PRO A 379 -18.81 -0.06 9.15
C PRO A 379 -19.12 0.05 7.64
N ILE A 380 -18.10 0.37 6.86
CA ILE A 380 -18.16 0.38 5.40
C ILE A 380 -17.24 -0.69 4.85
N ASP A 381 -17.61 -1.22 3.71
CA ASP A 381 -16.77 -2.06 2.87
C ASP A 381 -16.58 -1.35 1.52
N MET A 382 -15.40 -0.78 1.32
CA MET A 382 -15.09 -0.04 0.09
C MET A 382 -14.68 -0.95 -1.07
N LEU A 383 -14.48 -2.25 -0.82
CA LEU A 383 -13.98 -3.21 -1.81
C LEU A 383 -15.05 -4.28 -2.17
N CYS A 384 -16.28 -4.13 -1.70
CA CYS A 384 -17.33 -5.13 -1.87
C CYS A 384 -17.93 -5.18 -3.30
N GLU A 385 -17.81 -4.11 -4.08
CA GLU A 385 -18.41 -4.02 -5.40
C GLU A 385 -17.46 -4.43 -6.51
N LYS A 386 -17.84 -5.43 -7.30
CA LYS A 386 -17.11 -5.78 -8.53
C LYS A 386 -17.30 -4.68 -9.57
N PRO A 387 -16.27 -4.35 -10.36
CA PRO A 387 -16.42 -3.37 -11.44
C PRO A 387 -17.42 -3.87 -12.48
N HIS A 388 -18.29 -2.98 -12.95
CA HIS A 388 -19.17 -3.26 -14.05
C HIS A 388 -18.39 -3.23 -15.36
N VAL A 389 -18.52 -4.29 -16.16
CA VAL A 389 -18.03 -4.31 -17.54
C VAL A 389 -19.03 -3.50 -18.37
N SER A 390 -18.63 -2.33 -18.83
CA SER A 390 -19.42 -1.46 -19.72
C SER A 390 -19.21 -1.81 -21.18
#